data_2785f1e5762558f03da44f23e6ce5863
#
_entry.id   2785f1e5762558f03da44f23e6ce5863
#
_cell.length_a   1.000
_cell.length_b   1.000
_cell.length_c   1.000
_cell.angle_alpha   90.00
_cell.angle_beta   90.00
_cell.angle_gamma   90.00
#
_symmetry.space_group_name_H-M   'P 1'
#
loop_
_entity.id
_entity.type
_entity.pdbx_description
1 polymer ?
#
loop_
_entity_poly.entity_id
_entity_poly.type
_entity_poly.pdbx_seq_one_letter_code
_entity_poly.pdbx_strand_id
1 'polypeptide(L)'
;MLPLLPSSPVDGSAPKILLAIEQEWAARSLESVLTPNGYAVIRSHTGHDALDLAGRIAPDAVIVDSRLSDMEAVDVCRLLREQGLVAAHVPIVMTTSGPASRDFVVAAHRAGVWGVWEQPLDGEVLLLRLDTWIRAKRVVDAVDSDSLIDRDSGLYSLRGLTVRTREIMSDAARRLTPTSCLAVTPVLHSRTADGRSDQPAHPALLREIARTLAESSRASDAVGKLGVAEFAIVAPLTSANGAAELTQRLQSAMARLAPTGLLAASRIELRVGVATITESRDAEHDPVDLLVRASADLRSARHAAGAR
;
A
#
# COMPACT_ATOMS: atom_id res chain seq x y z
N MET A 1 15.82 20.13 30.15
CA MET A 1 15.56 18.95 29.32
C MET A 1 14.79 19.44 28.09
N LEU A 2 15.47 19.59 26.93
CA LEU A 2 14.80 19.99 25.69
C LEU A 2 13.95 18.81 25.21
N PRO A 3 12.68 19.01 24.81
CA PRO A 3 11.91 17.95 24.19
C PRO A 3 12.61 17.54 22.88
N LEU A 4 12.89 16.25 22.74
CA LEU A 4 13.28 15.66 21.48
C LEU A 4 12.08 15.79 20.53
N LEU A 5 12.00 16.90 19.81
CA LEU A 5 11.01 17.05 18.75
C LEU A 5 11.31 16.00 17.68
N PRO A 6 10.34 15.15 17.32
CA PRO A 6 10.51 14.29 16.17
C PRO A 6 10.85 15.17 14.98
N SER A 7 11.84 14.76 14.18
CA SER A 7 12.22 15.46 12.97
C SER A 7 10.95 15.66 12.13
N SER A 8 10.62 16.92 11.82
CA SER A 8 9.43 17.30 11.05
C SER A 8 9.29 16.38 9.81
N PRO A 9 8.10 15.81 9.57
CA PRO A 9 7.89 14.95 8.42
C PRO A 9 8.10 15.75 7.13
N VAL A 10 8.77 15.15 6.16
CA VAL A 10 8.94 15.71 4.80
C VAL A 10 7.57 15.91 4.14
N ASP A 11 6.55 15.13 4.54
CA ASP A 11 5.16 15.18 4.04
C ASP A 11 4.13 15.73 5.03
N GLY A 12 4.54 16.30 6.17
CA GLY A 12 3.61 16.89 7.14
C GLY A 12 2.73 15.90 7.92
N SER A 13 2.76 14.60 7.68
CA SER A 13 1.97 13.60 8.40
C SER A 13 2.73 12.98 9.57
N ALA A 14 2.06 12.81 10.71
CA ALA A 14 2.62 12.12 11.87
C ALA A 14 2.93 10.64 11.55
N PRO A 15 4.10 10.11 11.97
CA PRO A 15 4.40 8.68 11.78
C PRO A 15 3.38 7.80 12.48
N LYS A 16 2.88 6.79 11.78
CA LYS A 16 1.84 5.87 12.24
C LYS A 16 2.46 4.68 12.96
N ILE A 17 2.11 4.48 14.22
CA ILE A 17 2.51 3.33 15.02
C ILE A 17 1.32 2.42 15.24
N LEU A 18 1.40 1.18 14.76
CA LEU A 18 0.41 0.15 15.07
C LEU A 18 0.81 -0.55 16.36
N LEU A 19 -0.08 -0.52 17.36
CA LEU A 19 0.06 -1.26 18.63
C LEU A 19 -0.86 -2.49 18.61
N ALA A 20 -0.30 -3.67 18.54
CA ALA A 20 -1.02 -4.94 18.71
C ALA A 20 -0.86 -5.41 20.15
N ILE A 21 -1.72 -4.93 21.05
CA ILE A 21 -1.65 -5.14 22.49
C ILE A 21 -3.05 -5.40 23.03
N GLU A 22 -3.27 -6.59 23.59
CA GLU A 22 -4.56 -6.97 24.15
C GLU A 22 -4.92 -6.20 25.42
N GLN A 23 -3.94 -5.95 26.27
CA GLN A 23 -4.15 -5.27 27.55
C GLN A 23 -4.30 -3.78 27.38
N GLU A 24 -5.51 -3.26 27.59
CA GLU A 24 -5.86 -1.85 27.41
C GLU A 24 -4.93 -0.89 28.20
N TRP A 25 -4.58 -1.24 29.45
CA TRP A 25 -3.70 -0.39 30.25
C TRP A 25 -2.29 -0.27 29.66
N ALA A 26 -1.75 -1.36 29.08
CA ALA A 26 -0.43 -1.36 28.45
C ALA A 26 -0.44 -0.57 27.14
N ALA A 27 -1.50 -0.72 26.34
CA ALA A 27 -1.70 0.07 25.13
C ALA A 27 -1.79 1.57 25.46
N ARG A 28 -2.60 1.96 26.45
CA ARG A 28 -2.72 3.36 26.89
C ARG A 28 -1.41 3.92 27.46
N SER A 29 -0.65 3.12 28.19
CA SER A 29 0.66 3.55 28.70
C SER A 29 1.60 3.92 27.56
N LEU A 30 1.71 3.10 26.52
CA LEU A 30 2.51 3.41 25.33
C LEU A 30 1.96 4.60 24.55
N GLU A 31 0.64 4.67 24.35
CA GLU A 31 0.00 5.80 23.69
C GLU A 31 0.27 7.12 24.40
N SER A 32 0.25 7.14 25.74
CA SER A 32 0.56 8.33 26.56
C SER A 32 1.99 8.84 26.39
N VAL A 33 2.92 7.97 25.98
CA VAL A 33 4.31 8.34 25.66
C VAL A 33 4.43 8.75 24.19
N LEU A 34 3.80 8.00 23.28
CA LEU A 34 3.99 8.19 21.82
C LEU A 34 3.24 9.40 21.29
N THR A 35 1.97 9.60 21.67
CA THR A 35 1.12 10.65 21.10
C THR A 35 1.65 12.06 21.39
N PRO A 36 2.07 12.44 22.63
CA PRO A 36 2.66 13.74 22.89
C PRO A 36 3.98 13.99 22.16
N ASN A 37 4.66 12.92 21.73
CA ASN A 37 5.90 12.97 20.97
C ASN A 37 5.68 12.92 19.44
N GLY A 38 4.46 13.20 18.97
CA GLY A 38 4.15 13.42 17.56
C GLY A 38 3.91 12.14 16.74
N TYR A 39 3.63 11.02 17.38
CA TYR A 39 3.25 9.77 16.71
C TYR A 39 1.74 9.61 16.64
N ALA A 40 1.22 9.17 15.50
CA ALA A 40 -0.17 8.76 15.35
C ALA A 40 -0.29 7.28 15.76
N VAL A 41 -0.94 7.02 16.88
CA VAL A 41 -1.09 5.68 17.45
C VAL A 41 -2.39 5.04 16.99
N ILE A 42 -2.31 3.84 16.40
CA ILE A 42 -3.44 3.01 16.01
C ILE A 42 -3.37 1.73 16.84
N ARG A 43 -4.47 1.39 17.52
CA ARG A 43 -4.51 0.24 18.42
C ARG A 43 -5.27 -0.92 17.81
N SER A 44 -4.76 -2.12 18.06
CA SER A 44 -5.39 -3.40 17.83
C SER A 44 -5.36 -4.22 19.11
N HIS A 45 -6.39 -4.95 19.41
CA HIS A 45 -6.47 -5.81 20.60
C HIS A 45 -6.23 -7.28 20.29
N THR A 46 -6.20 -7.64 19.00
CA THR A 46 -6.00 -9.02 18.52
C THR A 46 -4.96 -9.08 17.41
N GLY A 47 -4.39 -10.25 17.18
CA GLY A 47 -3.47 -10.47 16.09
C GLY A 47 -4.15 -10.35 14.72
N HIS A 48 -5.37 -10.88 14.57
CA HIS A 48 -6.14 -10.76 13.33
C HIS A 48 -6.44 -9.31 12.98
N ASP A 49 -6.90 -8.51 13.95
CA ASP A 49 -7.16 -7.09 13.74
C ASP A 49 -5.87 -6.32 13.40
N ALA A 50 -4.74 -6.71 14.01
CA ALA A 50 -3.43 -6.12 13.68
C ALA A 50 -3.03 -6.38 12.22
N LEU A 51 -3.28 -7.59 11.69
CA LEU A 51 -3.02 -7.93 10.29
C LEU A 51 -3.91 -7.09 9.36
N ASP A 52 -5.20 -6.99 9.65
CA ASP A 52 -6.15 -6.21 8.86
C ASP A 52 -5.79 -4.72 8.86
N LEU A 53 -5.51 -4.15 10.03
CA LEU A 53 -5.11 -2.75 10.15
C LEU A 53 -3.80 -2.46 9.45
N ALA A 54 -2.77 -3.32 9.58
CA ALA A 54 -1.48 -3.11 8.92
C ALA A 54 -1.63 -2.96 7.41
N GLY A 55 -2.47 -3.79 6.77
CA GLY A 55 -2.75 -3.70 5.34
C GLY A 55 -3.47 -2.42 4.91
N ARG A 56 -4.22 -1.79 5.83
CA ARG A 56 -5.03 -0.60 5.55
C ARG A 56 -4.30 0.72 5.79
N ILE A 57 -3.47 0.78 6.84
CA ILE A 57 -2.88 2.03 7.31
C ILE A 57 -1.45 2.26 6.83
N ALA A 58 -0.75 1.20 6.36
CA ALA A 58 0.67 1.21 6.05
C ALA A 58 1.48 1.85 7.20
N PRO A 59 1.70 1.14 8.33
CA PRO A 59 2.33 1.71 9.51
C PRO A 59 3.82 2.02 9.29
N ASP A 60 4.32 3.03 10.01
CA ASP A 60 5.75 3.36 10.03
C ASP A 60 6.54 2.52 11.03
N ALA A 61 5.86 1.96 12.03
CA ALA A 61 6.39 0.94 12.93
C ALA A 61 5.25 0.11 13.52
N VAL A 62 5.55 -1.10 13.96
CA VAL A 62 4.61 -2.00 14.63
C VAL A 62 5.19 -2.42 15.98
N ILE A 63 4.38 -2.36 17.04
CA ILE A 63 4.73 -2.88 18.36
C ILE A 63 3.72 -3.98 18.69
N VAL A 64 4.20 -5.20 18.92
CA VAL A 64 3.38 -6.39 19.19
C VAL A 64 3.68 -6.88 20.60
N ASP A 65 2.67 -7.01 21.46
CA ASP A 65 2.85 -7.67 22.76
C ASP A 65 2.92 -9.19 22.57
N SER A 66 3.81 -9.84 23.27
CA SER A 66 3.98 -11.30 23.22
C SER A 66 2.74 -12.09 23.65
N ARG A 67 1.80 -11.45 24.33
CA ARG A 67 0.56 -12.03 24.83
C ARG A 67 -0.63 -11.49 24.04
N LEU A 68 -1.01 -12.22 23.02
CA LEU A 68 -2.26 -12.06 22.29
C LEU A 68 -3.05 -13.35 22.47
N SER A 69 -4.36 -13.25 22.67
CA SER A 69 -5.21 -14.41 22.99
C SER A 69 -5.66 -15.20 21.77
N ASP A 70 -5.67 -14.57 20.59
CA ASP A 70 -6.22 -15.13 19.36
C ASP A 70 -5.19 -15.85 18.50
N MET A 71 -3.91 -15.47 18.61
CA MET A 71 -2.80 -16.11 17.90
C MET A 71 -1.44 -15.80 18.52
N GLU A 72 -0.45 -16.65 18.23
CA GLU A 72 0.92 -16.43 18.70
C GLU A 72 1.53 -15.14 18.11
N ALA A 73 2.08 -14.29 18.97
CA ALA A 73 2.64 -12.99 18.54
C ALA A 73 3.76 -13.13 17.49
N VAL A 74 4.54 -14.22 17.55
CA VAL A 74 5.58 -14.55 16.56
C VAL A 74 4.94 -14.83 15.20
N ASP A 75 3.78 -15.49 15.16
CA ASP A 75 3.06 -15.78 13.95
C ASP A 75 2.44 -14.51 13.35
N VAL A 76 1.93 -13.60 14.19
CA VAL A 76 1.51 -12.26 13.72
C VAL A 76 2.65 -11.56 12.99
N CYS A 77 3.84 -11.49 13.61
CA CYS A 77 5.01 -10.84 13.01
C CYS A 77 5.43 -11.52 11.69
N ARG A 78 5.40 -12.85 11.65
CA ARG A 78 5.71 -13.63 10.45
C ARG A 78 4.72 -13.32 9.34
N LEU A 79 3.42 -13.35 9.61
CA LEU A 79 2.36 -13.06 8.64
C LEU A 79 2.43 -11.62 8.14
N LEU A 80 2.71 -10.63 9.02
CA LEU A 80 2.93 -9.24 8.60
C LEU A 80 4.01 -9.12 7.51
N ARG A 81 5.08 -9.95 7.60
CA ARG A 81 6.18 -9.98 6.62
C ARG A 81 5.86 -10.82 5.37
N GLU A 82 5.42 -12.06 5.56
CA GLU A 82 5.18 -13.01 4.46
C GLU A 82 4.07 -12.54 3.52
N GLN A 83 3.03 -11.93 4.09
CA GLN A 83 1.93 -11.37 3.32
C GLN A 83 2.25 -10.00 2.73
N GLY A 84 3.41 -9.40 3.07
CA GLY A 84 3.83 -8.08 2.60
C GLY A 84 2.96 -6.93 3.15
N LEU A 85 2.28 -7.14 4.28
CA LEU A 85 1.49 -6.11 4.96
C LEU A 85 2.39 -5.02 5.54
N VAL A 86 3.59 -5.42 5.92
CA VAL A 86 4.64 -4.54 6.47
C VAL A 86 5.94 -4.84 5.75
N ALA A 87 6.50 -3.85 5.07
CA ALA A 87 7.74 -3.98 4.29
C ALA A 87 8.94 -4.31 5.21
N ALA A 88 9.98 -4.94 4.67
CA ALA A 88 11.15 -5.40 5.44
C ALA A 88 11.86 -4.27 6.20
N HIS A 89 11.85 -3.05 5.65
CA HIS A 89 12.47 -1.86 6.24
C HIS A 89 11.60 -1.11 7.27
N VAL A 90 10.38 -1.59 7.53
CA VAL A 90 9.52 -1.07 8.61
C VAL A 90 9.85 -1.83 9.89
N PRO A 91 10.19 -1.16 11.01
CA PRO A 91 10.51 -1.83 12.26
C PRO A 91 9.28 -2.53 12.86
N ILE A 92 9.45 -3.80 13.23
CA ILE A 92 8.53 -4.54 14.09
C ILE A 92 9.26 -4.79 15.41
N VAL A 93 8.63 -4.41 16.50
CA VAL A 93 9.14 -4.61 17.86
C VAL A 93 8.20 -5.52 18.61
N MET A 94 8.73 -6.41 19.40
CA MET A 94 7.95 -7.25 20.29
C MET A 94 8.18 -6.85 21.75
N THR A 95 7.11 -6.76 22.55
CA THR A 95 7.20 -6.50 23.99
C THR A 95 6.88 -7.77 24.78
N THR A 96 7.60 -7.98 25.89
CA THR A 96 7.40 -9.11 26.81
C THR A 96 7.20 -8.60 28.23
N SER A 97 6.42 -9.33 29.04
CA SER A 97 6.17 -8.96 30.46
C SER A 97 7.31 -9.33 31.41
N GLY A 98 8.36 -9.96 30.91
CA GLY A 98 9.53 -10.39 31.64
C GLY A 98 10.60 -10.91 30.71
N PRO A 99 11.73 -11.43 31.24
CA PRO A 99 12.85 -11.89 30.43
C PRO A 99 12.42 -12.93 29.40
N ALA A 100 12.72 -12.65 28.15
CA ALA A 100 12.43 -13.57 27.06
C ALA A 100 13.48 -14.69 27.00
N SER A 101 13.05 -15.94 26.79
CA SER A 101 13.98 -17.03 26.53
C SER A 101 14.78 -16.80 25.24
N ARG A 102 15.99 -17.37 25.17
CA ARG A 102 16.81 -17.30 23.97
C ARG A 102 16.07 -17.83 22.73
N ASP A 103 15.35 -18.94 22.89
CA ASP A 103 14.63 -19.56 21.77
C ASP A 103 13.49 -18.68 21.27
N PHE A 104 12.79 -18.01 22.17
CA PHE A 104 11.77 -17.02 21.82
C PHE A 104 12.37 -15.84 21.06
N VAL A 105 13.48 -15.27 21.54
CA VAL A 105 14.17 -14.15 20.86
C VAL A 105 14.62 -14.55 19.46
N VAL A 106 15.18 -15.76 19.31
CA VAL A 106 15.59 -16.28 17.99
C VAL A 106 14.40 -16.47 17.08
N ALA A 107 13.28 -17.03 17.58
CA ALA A 107 12.05 -17.20 16.80
C ALA A 107 11.48 -15.84 16.36
N ALA A 108 11.43 -14.85 17.25
CA ALA A 108 10.98 -13.50 16.95
C ALA A 108 11.83 -12.85 15.85
N HIS A 109 13.16 -12.92 15.95
CA HIS A 109 14.04 -12.36 14.91
C HIS A 109 13.87 -13.08 13.55
N ARG A 110 13.68 -14.41 13.55
CA ARG A 110 13.39 -15.16 12.32
C ARG A 110 12.04 -14.77 11.70
N ALA A 111 11.08 -14.32 12.50
CA ALA A 111 9.81 -13.78 12.06
C ALA A 111 9.90 -12.31 11.58
N GLY A 112 11.10 -11.71 11.56
CA GLY A 112 11.33 -10.35 11.08
C GLY A 112 11.16 -9.26 12.14
N VAL A 113 11.17 -9.61 13.43
CA VAL A 113 11.19 -8.66 14.55
C VAL A 113 12.58 -8.04 14.68
N TRP A 114 12.65 -6.72 14.85
CA TRP A 114 13.92 -5.99 14.99
C TRP A 114 14.45 -5.95 16.41
N GLY A 115 13.55 -6.08 17.39
CA GLY A 115 13.95 -6.10 18.79
C GLY A 115 12.85 -6.67 19.68
N VAL A 116 13.27 -7.40 20.70
CA VAL A 116 12.40 -7.87 21.79
C VAL A 116 12.72 -7.06 23.03
N TRP A 117 11.70 -6.40 23.60
CA TRP A 117 11.86 -5.48 24.72
C TRP A 117 11.04 -5.93 25.91
N GLU A 118 11.70 -5.98 27.06
CA GLU A 118 11.08 -6.33 28.33
C GLU A 118 10.34 -5.12 28.93
N GLN A 119 9.15 -5.35 29.45
CA GLN A 119 8.40 -4.37 30.22
C GLN A 119 8.86 -4.37 31.71
N PRO A 120 8.87 -3.19 32.37
CA PRO A 120 8.41 -1.89 31.93
C PRO A 120 9.38 -1.23 30.93
N LEU A 121 8.83 -0.60 29.89
CA LEU A 121 9.63 0.07 28.87
C LEU A 121 10.09 1.44 29.39
N ASP A 122 11.36 1.76 29.17
CA ASP A 122 11.86 3.10 29.31
C ASP A 122 11.38 3.95 28.12
N GLY A 123 10.52 4.93 28.42
CA GLY A 123 9.89 5.78 27.40
C GLY A 123 10.90 6.60 26.58
N GLU A 124 12.00 7.06 27.18
CA GLU A 124 13.04 7.82 26.50
C GLU A 124 13.82 6.93 25.52
N VAL A 125 14.21 5.74 25.98
CA VAL A 125 14.91 4.75 25.14
C VAL A 125 14.00 4.29 23.99
N LEU A 126 12.70 4.06 24.25
CA LEU A 126 11.71 3.72 23.24
C LEU A 126 11.66 4.78 22.13
N LEU A 127 11.50 6.05 22.52
CA LEU A 127 11.41 7.18 21.59
C LEU A 127 12.67 7.33 20.74
N LEU A 128 13.85 7.24 21.34
CA LEU A 128 15.14 7.31 20.64
C LEU A 128 15.30 6.21 19.59
N ARG A 129 14.92 4.99 19.93
CA ARG A 129 15.00 3.84 19.01
C ARG A 129 14.00 3.97 17.87
N LEU A 130 12.74 4.32 18.18
CA LEU A 130 11.71 4.53 17.15
C LEU A 130 12.09 5.65 16.19
N ASP A 131 12.55 6.79 16.71
CA ASP A 131 12.98 7.92 15.88
C ASP A 131 14.14 7.51 14.94
N THR A 132 15.13 6.78 15.46
CA THR A 132 16.25 6.29 14.66
C THR A 132 15.78 5.36 13.53
N TRP A 133 14.90 4.42 13.84
CA TRP A 133 14.43 3.43 12.87
C TRP A 133 13.46 4.01 11.84
N ILE A 134 12.58 4.92 12.27
CA ILE A 134 11.66 5.60 11.35
C ILE A 134 12.42 6.54 10.41
N ARG A 135 13.50 7.18 10.88
CA ARG A 135 14.38 7.94 9.98
C ARG A 135 15.05 7.04 8.94
N ALA A 136 15.56 5.87 9.35
CA ALA A 136 16.14 4.91 8.43
C ALA A 136 15.12 4.42 7.39
N LYS A 137 13.88 4.10 7.85
CA LYS A 137 12.75 3.76 6.96
C LYS A 137 12.50 4.87 5.93
N ARG A 138 12.42 6.13 6.36
CA ARG A 138 12.17 7.26 5.46
C ARG A 138 13.25 7.44 4.39
N VAL A 139 14.51 7.14 4.72
CA VAL A 139 15.58 7.16 3.72
C VAL A 139 15.33 6.07 2.65
N VAL A 140 14.92 4.88 3.06
CA VAL A 140 14.58 3.81 2.12
C VAL A 140 13.36 4.19 1.29
N ASP A 141 12.31 4.71 1.90
CA ASP A 141 11.09 5.16 1.21
C ASP A 141 11.41 6.27 0.18
N ALA A 142 12.31 7.22 0.53
CA ALA A 142 12.73 8.27 -0.38
C ALA A 142 13.48 7.71 -1.60
N VAL A 143 14.36 6.74 -1.40
CA VAL A 143 15.05 6.04 -2.51
C VAL A 143 14.06 5.27 -3.38
N ASP A 144 13.06 4.62 -2.76
CA ASP A 144 12.03 3.88 -3.48
C ASP A 144 11.10 4.82 -4.25
N SER A 145 10.76 5.98 -3.69
CA SER A 145 9.95 7.01 -4.38
C SER A 145 10.69 7.66 -5.56
N ASP A 146 12.02 7.73 -5.51
CA ASP A 146 12.87 8.20 -6.61
C ASP A 146 13.08 7.15 -7.71
N SER A 147 12.80 5.89 -7.43
CA SER A 147 12.88 4.81 -8.41
C SER A 147 11.83 4.98 -9.51
N LEU A 148 12.19 4.69 -10.76
CA LEU A 148 11.22 4.65 -11.88
C LEU A 148 10.33 3.41 -11.86
N ILE A 149 10.72 2.39 -11.08
CA ILE A 149 10.01 1.12 -10.95
C ILE A 149 9.63 0.92 -9.48
N ASP A 150 8.37 0.59 -9.23
CA ASP A 150 7.86 0.16 -7.93
C ASP A 150 8.36 -1.26 -7.64
N ARG A 151 9.13 -1.43 -6.56
CA ARG A 151 9.79 -2.71 -6.23
C ARG A 151 8.82 -3.83 -5.87
N ASP A 152 7.67 -3.48 -5.31
CA ASP A 152 6.68 -4.46 -4.87
C ASP A 152 5.90 -5.07 -6.03
N SER A 153 5.57 -4.26 -7.02
CA SER A 153 4.76 -4.69 -8.17
C SER A 153 5.56 -4.94 -9.45
N GLY A 154 6.79 -4.42 -9.55
CA GLY A 154 7.59 -4.45 -10.76
C GLY A 154 7.09 -3.54 -11.88
N LEU A 155 6.04 -2.74 -11.63
CA LEU A 155 5.49 -1.77 -12.56
C LEU A 155 6.23 -0.42 -12.46
N TYR A 156 5.92 0.51 -13.37
CA TYR A 156 6.37 1.88 -13.19
C TYR A 156 5.83 2.47 -11.87
N SER A 157 6.69 3.13 -11.10
CA SER A 157 6.27 4.02 -10.02
C SER A 157 5.49 5.21 -10.60
N LEU A 158 4.85 6.02 -9.78
CA LEU A 158 4.19 7.24 -10.25
C LEU A 158 5.17 8.14 -11.03
N ARG A 159 6.40 8.30 -10.52
CA ARG A 159 7.47 9.06 -11.20
C ARG A 159 7.84 8.41 -12.53
N GLY A 160 8.10 7.11 -12.55
CA GLY A 160 8.43 6.36 -13.76
C GLY A 160 7.33 6.42 -14.81
N LEU A 161 6.08 6.26 -14.38
CA LEU A 161 4.92 6.36 -15.25
C LEU A 161 4.78 7.77 -15.83
N THR A 162 5.01 8.82 -15.03
CA THR A 162 4.98 10.21 -15.52
C THR A 162 6.05 10.46 -16.58
N VAL A 163 7.29 10.00 -16.36
CA VAL A 163 8.38 10.11 -17.34
C VAL A 163 8.01 9.36 -18.62
N ARG A 164 7.55 8.12 -18.48
CA ARG A 164 7.18 7.29 -19.65
C ARG A 164 5.98 7.86 -20.41
N THR A 165 4.99 8.40 -19.69
CA THR A 165 3.85 9.07 -20.30
C THR A 165 4.28 10.28 -21.14
N ARG A 166 5.25 11.07 -20.64
CA ARG A 166 5.80 12.21 -21.38
C ARG A 166 6.46 11.78 -22.69
N GLU A 167 7.22 10.68 -22.69
CA GLU A 167 7.82 10.13 -23.91
C GLU A 167 6.77 9.67 -24.91
N ILE A 168 5.75 8.91 -24.43
CA ILE A 168 4.63 8.44 -25.27
C ILE A 168 3.86 9.61 -25.87
N MET A 169 3.52 10.61 -25.06
CA MET A 169 2.79 11.79 -25.52
C MET A 169 3.58 12.62 -26.54
N SER A 170 4.90 12.78 -26.32
CA SER A 170 5.77 13.46 -27.26
C SER A 170 5.86 12.74 -28.61
N ASP A 171 5.90 11.39 -28.62
CA ASP A 171 5.87 10.61 -29.86
C ASP A 171 4.50 10.69 -30.56
N ALA A 172 3.41 10.56 -29.77
CA ALA A 172 2.05 10.68 -30.27
C ALA A 172 1.78 12.05 -30.93
N ALA A 173 2.27 13.14 -30.33
CA ALA A 173 2.16 14.49 -30.88
C ALA A 173 2.87 14.61 -32.23
N ARG A 174 4.08 14.05 -32.35
CA ARG A 174 4.82 14.04 -33.62
C ARG A 174 4.14 13.25 -34.72
N ARG A 175 3.46 12.15 -34.36
CA ARG A 175 2.81 11.24 -35.31
C ARG A 175 1.33 11.53 -35.51
N LEU A 176 0.76 12.47 -34.77
CA LEU A 176 -0.68 12.77 -34.75
C LEU A 176 -1.53 11.51 -34.48
N THR A 177 -1.12 10.73 -33.48
CA THR A 177 -1.78 9.48 -33.15
C THR A 177 -2.50 9.57 -31.82
N PRO A 178 -3.62 8.85 -31.64
CA PRO A 178 -4.35 8.86 -30.39
C PRO A 178 -3.59 8.14 -29.28
N THR A 179 -3.76 8.62 -28.05
CA THR A 179 -3.25 7.97 -26.84
C THR A 179 -4.34 7.92 -25.78
N SER A 180 -4.53 6.79 -25.18
CA SER A 180 -5.49 6.59 -24.08
C SER A 180 -4.77 6.25 -22.77
N CYS A 181 -5.34 6.73 -21.67
CA CYS A 181 -4.97 6.33 -20.31
C CYS A 181 -6.17 5.69 -19.62
N LEU A 182 -5.96 4.56 -19.01
CA LEU A 182 -6.93 3.86 -18.17
C LEU A 182 -6.43 3.91 -16.73
N ALA A 183 -7.15 4.57 -15.83
CA ALA A 183 -6.95 4.46 -14.39
C ALA A 183 -7.83 3.33 -13.86
N VAL A 184 -7.26 2.40 -13.10
CA VAL A 184 -7.97 1.20 -12.65
C VAL A 184 -7.79 0.98 -11.15
N THR A 185 -8.86 0.55 -10.48
CA THR A 185 -8.83 0.13 -9.09
C THR A 185 -9.58 -1.18 -8.92
N PRO A 186 -9.00 -2.19 -8.24
CA PRO A 186 -9.70 -3.43 -7.94
C PRO A 186 -10.73 -3.22 -6.84
N VAL A 187 -11.89 -3.83 -6.98
CA VAL A 187 -12.94 -3.93 -5.97
C VAL A 187 -13.14 -5.39 -5.65
N LEU A 188 -13.07 -5.72 -4.37
CA LEU A 188 -13.28 -7.06 -3.86
C LEU A 188 -14.73 -7.22 -3.43
N HIS A 189 -15.45 -8.11 -4.06
CA HIS A 189 -16.79 -8.52 -3.64
C HIS A 189 -16.68 -9.81 -2.83
N SER A 190 -16.71 -9.70 -1.50
CA SER A 190 -16.75 -10.87 -0.61
C SER A 190 -18.16 -11.44 -0.50
N ARG A 191 -18.29 -12.79 -0.48
CA ARG A 191 -19.56 -13.50 -0.24
C ARG A 191 -19.86 -13.70 1.25
N THR A 192 -19.33 -12.88 2.15
CA THR A 192 -19.74 -12.95 3.58
C THR A 192 -21.15 -12.43 3.76
N ALA A 193 -21.88 -13.02 4.72
CA ALA A 193 -23.32 -12.83 4.94
C ALA A 193 -23.77 -11.38 5.18
N ASP A 194 -22.86 -10.46 5.47
CA ASP A 194 -23.15 -9.05 5.80
C ASP A 194 -23.00 -8.08 4.59
N GLY A 195 -22.81 -8.60 3.39
CA GLY A 195 -23.12 -7.93 2.12
C GLY A 195 -22.33 -6.66 1.75
N ARG A 196 -21.39 -6.18 2.54
CA ARG A 196 -20.58 -4.99 2.25
C ARG A 196 -19.20 -5.10 2.85
N SER A 197 -18.23 -5.42 2.02
CA SER A 197 -16.83 -5.26 2.36
C SER A 197 -16.10 -4.57 1.21
N ASP A 198 -16.00 -3.24 1.27
CA ASP A 198 -14.95 -2.47 0.61
C ASP A 198 -13.63 -2.71 1.36
N GLN A 199 -13.23 -3.98 1.52
CA GLN A 199 -11.92 -4.29 2.09
C GLN A 199 -10.84 -3.88 1.10
N PRO A 200 -9.82 -3.14 1.55
CA PRO A 200 -8.66 -2.87 0.71
C PRO A 200 -8.02 -4.19 0.31
N ALA A 201 -7.66 -4.30 -0.96
CA ALA A 201 -7.06 -5.51 -1.47
C ALA A 201 -5.74 -5.79 -0.76
N HIS A 202 -5.57 -7.02 -0.28
CA HIS A 202 -4.36 -7.50 0.38
C HIS A 202 -3.11 -7.29 -0.51
N PRO A 203 -1.94 -6.88 0.01
CA PRO A 203 -0.74 -6.61 -0.80
C PRO A 203 -0.32 -7.75 -1.74
N ALA A 204 -0.45 -9.02 -1.30
CA ALA A 204 -0.16 -10.16 -2.17
C ALA A 204 -1.11 -10.21 -3.37
N LEU A 205 -2.40 -9.91 -3.17
CA LEU A 205 -3.38 -9.83 -4.24
C LEU A 205 -3.10 -8.62 -5.15
N LEU A 206 -2.68 -7.48 -4.61
CA LEU A 206 -2.29 -6.31 -5.41
C LEU A 206 -1.10 -6.61 -6.33
N ARG A 207 -0.12 -7.41 -5.87
CA ARG A 207 1.00 -7.87 -6.71
C ARG A 207 0.52 -8.78 -7.85
N GLU A 208 -0.42 -9.67 -7.57
CA GLU A 208 -0.99 -10.56 -8.59
C GLU A 208 -1.83 -9.77 -9.61
N ILE A 209 -2.61 -8.80 -9.14
CA ILE A 209 -3.34 -7.86 -10.00
C ILE A 209 -2.35 -7.07 -10.87
N ALA A 210 -1.29 -6.52 -10.31
CA ALA A 210 -0.25 -5.77 -11.02
C ALA A 210 0.37 -6.62 -12.15
N ARG A 211 0.73 -7.87 -11.85
CA ARG A 211 1.24 -8.82 -12.83
C ARG A 211 0.22 -9.07 -13.94
N THR A 212 -1.03 -9.31 -13.60
CA THR A 212 -2.11 -9.57 -14.57
C THR A 212 -2.37 -8.34 -15.47
N LEU A 213 -2.30 -7.12 -14.92
CA LEU A 213 -2.40 -5.90 -15.69
C LEU A 213 -1.25 -5.79 -16.71
N ALA A 214 0.00 -6.07 -16.29
CA ALA A 214 1.16 -6.05 -17.17
C ALA A 214 1.06 -7.11 -18.28
N GLU A 215 0.71 -8.36 -17.94
CA GLU A 215 0.55 -9.46 -18.89
C GLU A 215 -0.59 -9.24 -19.88
N SER A 216 -1.63 -8.50 -19.48
CA SER A 216 -2.78 -8.17 -20.32
C SER A 216 -2.57 -6.92 -21.17
N SER A 217 -1.49 -6.18 -20.95
CA SER A 217 -1.11 -4.98 -21.69
C SER A 217 -0.12 -5.33 -22.81
N ARG A 218 0.02 -4.43 -23.81
CA ARG A 218 1.01 -4.62 -24.88
C ARG A 218 2.38 -4.15 -24.39
N ALA A 219 3.44 -4.65 -25.02
CA ALA A 219 4.82 -4.20 -24.72
C ALA A 219 5.04 -2.67 -24.94
N SER A 220 4.20 -2.04 -25.78
CA SER A 220 4.20 -0.59 -26.00
C SER A 220 3.51 0.19 -24.87
N ASP A 221 2.63 -0.46 -24.13
CA ASP A 221 1.84 0.17 -23.08
C ASP A 221 2.69 0.39 -21.83
N ALA A 222 2.51 1.52 -21.17
CA ALA A 222 3.15 1.79 -19.88
C ALA A 222 2.17 1.48 -18.76
N VAL A 223 2.50 0.49 -17.94
CA VAL A 223 1.70 0.09 -16.77
C VAL A 223 2.39 0.55 -15.50
N GLY A 224 1.69 1.31 -14.68
CA GLY A 224 2.27 1.88 -13.46
C GLY A 224 1.29 2.00 -12.31
N LYS A 225 1.83 2.31 -11.15
CA LYS A 225 1.11 2.48 -9.90
C LYS A 225 0.86 3.97 -9.65
N LEU A 226 -0.40 4.34 -9.39
CA LEU A 226 -0.79 5.70 -9.00
C LEU A 226 -0.95 5.86 -7.49
N GLY A 227 -1.21 4.77 -6.79
CA GLY A 227 -1.45 4.74 -5.36
C GLY A 227 -1.38 3.32 -4.81
N VAL A 228 -1.82 3.11 -3.57
CA VAL A 228 -1.73 1.80 -2.90
C VAL A 228 -2.47 0.71 -3.69
N ALA A 229 -3.69 1.00 -4.16
CA ALA A 229 -4.54 0.07 -4.92
C ALA A 229 -5.06 0.71 -6.22
N GLU A 230 -4.38 1.72 -6.72
CA GLU A 230 -4.73 2.42 -7.96
C GLU A 230 -3.57 2.29 -8.95
N PHE A 231 -3.90 1.85 -10.18
CA PHE A 231 -2.93 1.63 -11.25
C PHE A 231 -3.36 2.44 -12.48
N ALA A 232 -2.42 2.67 -13.39
CA ALA A 232 -2.76 3.23 -14.69
C ALA A 232 -2.04 2.49 -15.83
N ILE A 233 -2.70 2.46 -16.97
CA ILE A 233 -2.16 1.95 -18.24
C ILE A 233 -2.23 3.06 -19.25
N VAL A 234 -1.07 3.51 -19.74
CA VAL A 234 -0.96 4.48 -20.82
C VAL A 234 -0.68 3.72 -22.11
N ALA A 235 -1.66 3.73 -23.01
CA ALA A 235 -1.67 2.97 -24.26
C ALA A 235 -1.50 3.90 -25.46
N PRO A 236 -0.32 3.93 -26.11
CA PRO A 236 -0.11 4.65 -27.35
C PRO A 236 -0.91 4.03 -28.51
N LEU A 237 -1.15 4.80 -29.56
CA LEU A 237 -1.87 4.36 -30.76
C LEU A 237 -3.26 3.77 -30.43
N THR A 238 -3.89 4.27 -29.36
CA THR A 238 -5.14 3.69 -28.84
C THR A 238 -6.20 4.79 -28.78
N SER A 239 -7.24 4.62 -29.60
CA SER A 239 -8.43 5.49 -29.62
C SER A 239 -9.39 5.15 -28.48
N ALA A 240 -10.48 5.91 -28.32
CA ALA A 240 -11.53 5.62 -27.33
C ALA A 240 -12.12 4.20 -27.51
N ASN A 241 -12.32 3.75 -28.74
CA ASN A 241 -12.78 2.37 -29.01
C ASN A 241 -11.73 1.34 -28.57
N GLY A 242 -10.45 1.57 -28.90
CA GLY A 242 -9.38 0.71 -28.45
C GLY A 242 -9.22 0.69 -26.93
N ALA A 243 -9.49 1.80 -26.24
CA ALA A 243 -9.52 1.86 -24.78
C ALA A 243 -10.67 1.03 -24.18
N ALA A 244 -11.85 1.04 -24.83
CA ALA A 244 -12.98 0.18 -24.44
C ALA A 244 -12.64 -1.32 -24.59
N GLU A 245 -12.01 -1.70 -25.70
CA GLU A 245 -11.54 -3.08 -25.92
C GLU A 245 -10.48 -3.50 -24.87
N LEU A 246 -9.54 -2.61 -24.58
CA LEU A 246 -8.54 -2.83 -23.51
C LEU A 246 -9.22 -3.01 -22.17
N THR A 247 -10.18 -2.16 -21.82
CA THR A 247 -10.98 -2.28 -20.60
C THR A 247 -11.63 -3.65 -20.47
N GLN A 248 -12.31 -4.11 -21.52
CA GLN A 248 -12.98 -5.42 -21.55
C GLN A 248 -11.96 -6.56 -21.38
N ARG A 249 -10.80 -6.47 -22.03
CA ARG A 249 -9.72 -7.46 -21.89
C ARG A 249 -9.20 -7.54 -20.45
N LEU A 250 -8.96 -6.38 -19.81
CA LEU A 250 -8.51 -6.30 -18.43
C LEU A 250 -9.56 -6.86 -17.46
N GLN A 251 -10.84 -6.49 -17.61
CA GLN A 251 -11.94 -7.02 -16.79
C GLN A 251 -12.06 -8.55 -16.94
N SER A 252 -11.92 -9.07 -18.16
CA SER A 252 -11.95 -10.50 -18.42
C SER A 252 -10.74 -11.23 -17.80
N ALA A 253 -9.57 -10.62 -17.79
CA ALA A 253 -8.38 -11.17 -17.14
C ALA A 253 -8.55 -11.21 -15.62
N MET A 254 -9.07 -10.15 -15.01
CA MET A 254 -9.34 -10.09 -13.57
C MET A 254 -10.42 -11.10 -13.14
N ALA A 255 -11.46 -11.29 -13.94
CA ALA A 255 -12.49 -12.26 -13.64
C ALA A 255 -11.97 -13.73 -13.60
N ARG A 256 -10.85 -14.01 -14.27
CA ARG A 256 -10.17 -15.32 -14.23
C ARG A 256 -9.18 -15.45 -13.06
N LEU A 257 -8.84 -14.37 -12.42
CA LEU A 257 -7.97 -14.38 -11.27
C LEU A 257 -8.72 -15.02 -10.09
N ALA A 258 -8.21 -16.15 -9.61
CA ALA A 258 -8.79 -16.86 -8.47
C ALA A 258 -7.99 -16.50 -7.21
N PRO A 259 -8.51 -15.62 -6.35
CA PRO A 259 -7.84 -15.30 -5.08
C PRO A 259 -7.66 -16.58 -4.25
N THR A 260 -6.53 -16.69 -3.55
CA THR A 260 -6.21 -17.84 -2.69
C THR A 260 -6.34 -17.47 -1.21
N GLY A 261 -6.43 -18.48 -0.34
CA GLY A 261 -6.50 -18.30 1.10
C GLY A 261 -7.83 -17.69 1.57
N LEU A 262 -7.79 -16.74 2.48
CA LEU A 262 -8.97 -16.08 3.07
C LEU A 262 -9.85 -15.36 2.03
N LEU A 263 -9.31 -15.02 0.86
CA LEU A 263 -10.01 -14.34 -0.22
C LEU A 263 -10.56 -15.31 -1.30
N ALA A 264 -10.42 -16.62 -1.13
CA ALA A 264 -10.83 -17.62 -2.13
C ALA A 264 -12.31 -17.54 -2.57
N ALA A 265 -13.17 -16.93 -1.74
CA ALA A 265 -14.59 -16.72 -2.05
C ALA A 265 -14.89 -15.34 -2.65
N SER A 266 -13.87 -14.50 -2.87
CA SER A 266 -14.05 -13.12 -3.35
C SER A 266 -13.95 -13.06 -4.86
N ARG A 267 -14.78 -12.21 -5.49
CA ARG A 267 -14.69 -11.86 -6.91
C ARG A 267 -14.00 -10.51 -7.04
N ILE A 268 -13.04 -10.43 -7.97
CA ILE A 268 -12.35 -9.18 -8.29
C ILE A 268 -13.07 -8.51 -9.47
N GLU A 269 -13.47 -7.28 -9.28
CA GLU A 269 -13.98 -6.40 -10.32
C GLU A 269 -13.04 -5.22 -10.50
N LEU A 270 -12.78 -4.78 -11.74
CA LEU A 270 -12.06 -3.55 -12.01
C LEU A 270 -13.03 -2.40 -12.22
N ARG A 271 -12.89 -1.36 -11.44
CA ARG A 271 -13.43 -0.03 -11.80
C ARG A 271 -12.38 0.67 -12.66
N VAL A 272 -12.84 1.26 -13.74
CA VAL A 272 -11.96 1.86 -14.75
C VAL A 272 -12.45 3.26 -15.06
N GLY A 273 -11.53 4.21 -15.04
CA GLY A 273 -11.72 5.55 -15.58
C GLY A 273 -10.84 5.70 -16.82
N VAL A 274 -11.34 6.37 -17.85
CA VAL A 274 -10.68 6.47 -19.15
C VAL A 274 -10.52 7.93 -19.57
N ALA A 275 -9.31 8.26 -20.05
CA ALA A 275 -9.05 9.52 -20.72
C ALA A 275 -8.37 9.24 -22.07
N THR A 276 -8.84 9.87 -23.15
CA THR A 276 -8.26 9.71 -24.48
C THR A 276 -7.95 11.08 -25.08
N ILE A 277 -6.80 11.20 -25.69
CA ILE A 277 -6.40 12.32 -26.54
C ILE A 277 -6.39 11.83 -27.97
N THR A 278 -7.25 12.42 -28.82
CA THR A 278 -7.45 11.99 -30.20
C THR A 278 -6.58 12.73 -31.20
N GLU A 279 -6.31 14.01 -30.96
CA GLU A 279 -5.44 14.84 -31.79
C GLU A 279 -4.45 15.59 -30.90
N SER A 280 -3.19 15.19 -30.98
CA SER A 280 -2.11 15.81 -30.22
C SER A 280 -1.52 17.03 -30.93
N ARG A 281 -2.36 18.00 -31.34
CA ARG A 281 -1.86 19.27 -31.85
C ARG A 281 -1.32 20.19 -30.77
N ASP A 282 -1.73 19.95 -29.52
CA ASP A 282 -1.29 20.72 -28.38
C ASP A 282 -0.14 19.95 -27.68
N ALA A 283 1.09 20.22 -28.13
CA ALA A 283 2.33 19.80 -27.45
C ALA A 283 2.46 20.39 -26.02
N GLU A 284 1.47 21.15 -25.58
CA GLU A 284 1.39 21.83 -24.27
C GLU A 284 0.65 21.01 -23.20
N HIS A 285 0.11 19.82 -23.52
CA HIS A 285 -0.54 19.01 -22.49
C HIS A 285 0.51 18.38 -21.58
N ASP A 286 0.54 18.81 -20.33
CA ASP A 286 1.32 18.13 -19.28
C ASP A 286 0.93 16.64 -19.26
N PRO A 287 1.90 15.71 -19.36
CA PRO A 287 1.63 14.27 -19.28
C PRO A 287 0.86 13.88 -18.00
N VAL A 288 0.99 14.67 -16.95
CA VAL A 288 0.22 14.53 -15.70
C VAL A 288 -1.28 14.75 -15.96
N ASP A 289 -1.67 15.64 -16.88
CA ASP A 289 -3.08 15.93 -17.14
C ASP A 289 -3.84 14.70 -17.67
N LEU A 290 -3.24 13.88 -18.52
CA LEU A 290 -3.84 12.63 -19.00
C LEU A 290 -4.08 11.64 -17.85
N LEU A 291 -3.11 11.50 -16.96
CA LEU A 291 -3.23 10.65 -15.76
C LEU A 291 -4.30 11.18 -14.81
N VAL A 292 -4.31 12.50 -14.56
CA VAL A 292 -5.29 13.17 -13.69
C VAL A 292 -6.71 13.03 -14.23
N ARG A 293 -6.93 13.19 -15.53
CA ARG A 293 -8.26 13.01 -16.14
C ARG A 293 -8.76 11.58 -16.02
N ALA A 294 -7.93 10.57 -16.26
CA ALA A 294 -8.31 9.18 -16.10
C ALA A 294 -8.66 8.87 -14.63
N SER A 295 -7.86 9.36 -13.66
CA SER A 295 -8.14 9.21 -12.23
C SER A 295 -9.39 9.98 -11.81
N ALA A 296 -9.70 11.14 -12.40
CA ALA A 296 -10.92 11.89 -12.12
C ALA A 296 -12.15 11.13 -12.60
N ASP A 297 -12.11 10.55 -13.80
CA ASP A 297 -13.18 9.72 -14.36
C ASP A 297 -13.42 8.47 -13.49
N LEU A 298 -12.35 7.82 -13.04
CA LEU A 298 -12.42 6.70 -12.09
C LEU A 298 -13.11 7.10 -10.78
N ARG A 299 -12.81 8.28 -10.22
CA ARG A 299 -13.47 8.76 -8.99
C ARG A 299 -14.95 9.05 -9.22
N SER A 300 -15.32 9.62 -10.36
CA SER A 300 -16.72 9.87 -10.74
C SER A 300 -17.51 8.57 -10.85
N ALA A 301 -16.92 7.52 -11.41
CA ALA A 301 -17.51 6.19 -11.48
C ALA A 301 -17.71 5.56 -10.08
N ARG A 302 -16.83 5.86 -9.11
CA ARG A 302 -16.97 5.42 -7.71
C ARG A 302 -18.19 6.05 -7.03
N HIS A 303 -18.43 7.34 -7.23
CA HIS A 303 -19.58 8.06 -6.63
C HIS A 303 -20.90 7.59 -7.21
N ALA A 304 -20.97 7.33 -8.51
CA ALA A 304 -22.18 6.82 -9.16
C ALA A 304 -22.58 5.40 -8.72
N ALA A 305 -21.62 4.56 -8.36
CA ALA A 305 -21.87 3.21 -7.87
C ALA A 305 -22.26 3.14 -6.37
N GLY A 306 -21.84 4.13 -5.57
CA GLY A 306 -22.19 4.24 -4.13
C GLY A 306 -23.56 4.86 -3.86
N ALA A 307 -24.21 5.43 -4.88
CA ALA A 307 -25.52 6.07 -4.80
C ALA A 307 -26.69 5.14 -5.19
N ARG A 308 -26.41 3.89 -5.49
CA ARG A 308 -27.40 2.82 -5.78
C ARG A 308 -27.35 1.75 -4.69
#